data_9f9ed8f07e1c2661a534e1d6ac9b72d6
#
_entry.id   9f9ed8f07e1c2661a534e1d6ac9b72d6
#
_cell.length_a   1.000
_cell.length_b   1.000
_cell.length_c   1.000
_cell.angle_alpha   90.00
_cell.angle_beta   90.00
_cell.angle_gamma   90.00
#
_symmetry.space_group_name_H-M   'P 1'
#
loop_
_entity.id
_entity.type
_entity.pdbx_description
1 polymer ?
#
loop_
_entity_poly.entity_id
_entity_poly.type
_entity_poly.pdbx_seq_one_letter_code
_entity_poly.pdbx_strand_id
1 'polypeptide(L)'
;TCSTIENSIQSIILEELETFPGILILTTNLETNLDEAFFRRFDLKFKFKLPDLDSRRNLWRMYLRKEIPGSEDIDVELLAQRYQFSGAQIAMVVQNACIEAITRNGKSKRLYLQDLLKYADMEEPWGNKESKSIGF
;
A
#
# COMPACT_ATOMS: atom_id res chain seq x y z
N THR A 1 0.14 -0.74 -30.96
CA THR A 1 1.58 -0.38 -30.97
C THR A 1 2.23 -0.47 -29.58
N CYS A 2 1.54 -0.17 -28.48
CA CYS A 2 2.10 -0.35 -27.14
C CYS A 2 2.21 -1.85 -26.75
N SER A 3 1.17 -2.63 -27.04
CA SER A 3 1.12 -4.06 -26.77
C SER A 3 2.21 -4.87 -27.48
N THR A 4 2.68 -4.45 -28.63
CA THR A 4 3.74 -5.15 -29.40
C THR A 4 5.09 -4.99 -28.73
N ILE A 5 5.37 -3.81 -28.16
CA ILE A 5 6.61 -3.54 -27.42
C ILE A 5 6.61 -4.28 -26.09
N GLU A 6 5.49 -4.28 -25.38
CA GLU A 6 5.33 -5.02 -24.12
C GLU A 6 5.53 -6.53 -24.31
N ASN A 7 4.93 -7.10 -25.35
CA ASN A 7 5.11 -8.52 -25.68
C ASN A 7 6.57 -8.86 -26.06
N SER A 8 7.26 -7.94 -26.76
CA SER A 8 8.67 -8.14 -27.11
C SER A 8 9.58 -8.12 -25.88
N ILE A 9 9.32 -7.20 -24.94
CA ILE A 9 10.07 -7.13 -23.68
C ILE A 9 9.82 -8.40 -22.83
N GLN A 10 8.58 -8.86 -22.75
CA GLN A 10 8.25 -10.08 -22.02
C GLN A 10 8.97 -11.30 -22.63
N SER A 11 9.03 -11.40 -23.94
CA SER A 11 9.73 -12.51 -24.63
C SER A 11 11.23 -12.51 -24.34
N ILE A 12 11.88 -11.34 -24.36
CA ILE A 12 13.31 -11.22 -24.05
C ILE A 12 13.57 -11.61 -22.58
N ILE A 13 12.72 -11.13 -21.65
CA ILE A 13 12.85 -11.49 -20.24
C ILE A 13 12.69 -13.00 -20.05
N LEU A 14 11.75 -13.63 -20.73
CA LEU A 14 11.52 -15.07 -20.64
C LEU A 14 12.73 -15.88 -21.16
N GLU A 15 13.37 -15.43 -22.22
CA GLU A 15 14.56 -16.08 -22.79
C GLU A 15 15.75 -15.96 -21.82
N GLU A 16 15.99 -14.78 -21.27
CA GLU A 16 17.05 -14.55 -20.28
C GLU A 16 16.81 -15.32 -18.97
N LEU A 17 15.56 -15.50 -18.55
CA LEU A 17 15.19 -16.27 -17.36
C LEU A 17 15.61 -17.75 -17.44
N GLU A 18 15.58 -18.35 -18.62
CA GLU A 18 15.94 -19.75 -18.79
C GLU A 18 17.42 -20.04 -18.56
N THR A 19 18.26 -19.04 -18.79
CA THR A 19 19.72 -19.16 -18.71
C THR A 19 20.32 -18.46 -17.51
N PHE A 20 19.52 -17.71 -16.74
CA PHE A 20 20.01 -16.94 -15.61
C PHE A 20 20.42 -17.85 -14.44
N PRO A 21 21.71 -17.86 -14.03
CA PRO A 21 22.22 -18.78 -13.02
C PRO A 21 22.03 -18.30 -11.58
N GLY A 22 21.04 -17.45 -11.31
CA GLY A 22 20.85 -16.81 -10.03
C GLY A 22 19.42 -16.87 -9.53
N ILE A 23 19.14 -16.13 -8.46
CA ILE A 23 17.78 -15.93 -7.94
C ILE A 23 17.23 -14.65 -8.54
N LEU A 24 16.08 -14.75 -9.23
CA LEU A 24 15.35 -13.60 -9.74
C LEU A 24 14.09 -13.38 -8.92
N ILE A 25 13.89 -12.15 -8.49
CA ILE A 25 12.66 -11.70 -7.81
C ILE A 25 12.00 -10.64 -8.69
N LEU A 26 10.79 -10.96 -9.18
CA LEU A 26 9.98 -10.04 -9.96
C LEU A 26 8.81 -9.54 -9.11
N THR A 27 8.54 -8.24 -9.18
CA THR A 27 7.36 -7.63 -8.55
C THR A 27 6.52 -6.93 -9.60
N THR A 28 5.21 -7.07 -9.53
CA THR A 28 4.27 -6.39 -10.43
C THR A 28 2.98 -6.03 -9.69
N ASN A 29 2.36 -4.92 -10.10
CA ASN A 29 1.01 -4.54 -9.74
C ASN A 29 0.01 -4.75 -10.90
N LEU A 30 0.46 -5.30 -12.03
CA LEU A 30 -0.32 -5.49 -13.25
C LEU A 30 -0.54 -6.98 -13.54
N GLU A 31 -1.26 -7.68 -12.66
CA GLU A 31 -1.53 -9.12 -12.82
C GLU A 31 -2.24 -9.46 -14.14
N THR A 32 -3.10 -8.57 -14.63
CA THR A 32 -3.93 -8.81 -15.82
C THR A 32 -3.18 -8.71 -17.14
N ASN A 33 -1.99 -8.12 -17.16
CA ASN A 33 -1.21 -7.87 -18.37
C ASN A 33 -0.08 -8.87 -18.59
N LEU A 34 0.14 -9.79 -17.64
CA LEU A 34 1.17 -10.82 -17.78
C LEU A 34 0.56 -12.07 -18.40
N ASP A 35 1.19 -12.56 -19.46
CA ASP A 35 0.81 -13.81 -20.12
C ASP A 35 0.91 -14.99 -19.14
N GLU A 36 -0.01 -15.95 -19.24
CA GLU A 36 0.04 -17.19 -18.48
C GLU A 36 1.36 -17.95 -18.67
N ALA A 37 1.93 -17.87 -19.86
CA ALA A 37 3.24 -18.45 -20.17
C ALA A 37 4.37 -17.83 -19.34
N PHE A 38 4.26 -16.53 -19.02
CA PHE A 38 5.19 -15.83 -18.15
C PHE A 38 5.11 -16.35 -16.72
N PHE A 39 3.89 -16.52 -16.21
CA PHE A 39 3.69 -17.04 -14.86
C PHE A 39 4.19 -18.46 -14.65
N ARG A 40 4.13 -19.30 -15.67
CA ARG A 40 4.58 -20.71 -15.58
C ARG A 40 6.10 -20.87 -15.38
N ARG A 41 6.87 -19.81 -15.64
CA ARG A 41 8.33 -19.82 -15.52
C ARG A 41 8.85 -19.51 -14.11
N PHE A 42 7.97 -19.10 -13.20
CA PHE A 42 8.33 -18.81 -11.82
C PHE A 42 7.95 -19.96 -10.90
N ASP A 43 8.92 -20.45 -10.14
CA ASP A 43 8.75 -21.56 -9.19
C ASP A 43 7.86 -21.13 -8.01
N LEU A 44 7.99 -19.87 -7.55
CA LEU A 44 7.28 -19.32 -6.43
C LEU A 44 6.51 -18.06 -6.84
N LYS A 45 5.25 -17.99 -6.41
CA LYS A 45 4.35 -16.86 -6.70
C LYS A 45 3.65 -16.47 -5.42
N PHE A 46 3.79 -15.20 -5.06
CA PHE A 46 3.14 -14.64 -3.88
C PHE A 46 2.22 -13.50 -4.29
N LYS A 47 0.96 -13.60 -3.89
CA LYS A 47 -0.01 -12.52 -4.05
C LYS A 47 -0.16 -11.77 -2.75
N PHE A 48 0.25 -10.51 -2.73
CA PHE A 48 0.03 -9.62 -1.61
C PHE A 48 -1.37 -9.02 -1.69
N LYS A 49 -2.21 -9.36 -0.72
CA LYS A 49 -3.56 -8.79 -0.55
C LYS A 49 -3.51 -7.57 0.36
N LEU A 50 -4.57 -6.77 0.32
CA LEU A 50 -4.76 -5.73 1.34
C LEU A 50 -4.74 -6.38 2.74
N PRO A 51 -4.18 -5.69 3.74
CA PRO A 51 -4.07 -6.22 5.09
C PRO A 51 -5.46 -6.45 5.70
N ASP A 52 -5.62 -7.55 6.43
CA ASP A 52 -6.78 -7.80 7.27
C ASP A 52 -6.84 -6.84 8.45
N LEU A 53 -7.88 -6.92 9.27
CA LEU A 53 -8.08 -6.01 10.39
C LEU A 53 -6.92 -6.06 11.40
N ASP A 54 -6.42 -7.24 11.74
CA ASP A 54 -5.32 -7.40 12.69
C ASP A 54 -4.01 -6.84 12.14
N SER A 55 -3.73 -7.09 10.87
CA SER A 55 -2.59 -6.52 10.18
C SER A 55 -2.68 -4.99 10.11
N ARG A 56 -3.88 -4.43 9.85
CA ARG A 56 -4.06 -2.97 9.87
C ARG A 56 -3.83 -2.37 11.25
N ARG A 57 -4.33 -3.00 12.33
CA ARG A 57 -4.03 -2.57 13.70
C ARG A 57 -2.54 -2.49 13.96
N ASN A 58 -1.80 -3.53 13.55
CA ASN A 58 -0.36 -3.58 13.73
C ASN A 58 0.36 -2.52 12.89
N LEU A 59 -0.09 -2.28 11.66
CA LEU A 59 0.45 -1.22 10.80
C LEU A 59 0.21 0.18 11.41
N TRP A 60 -0.99 0.49 11.88
CA TRP A 60 -1.26 1.74 12.56
C TRP A 60 -0.37 1.93 13.79
N ARG A 61 -0.22 0.91 14.65
CA ARG A 61 0.67 0.95 15.83
C ARG A 61 2.13 1.12 15.45
N MET A 62 2.57 0.50 14.36
CA MET A 62 3.95 0.62 13.87
C MET A 62 4.27 2.03 13.38
N TYR A 63 3.34 2.69 12.71
CA TYR A 63 3.55 4.05 12.18
C TYR A 63 3.26 5.13 13.24
N LEU A 64 2.32 4.91 14.16
CA LEU A 64 2.05 5.78 15.30
C LEU A 64 3.04 5.48 16.44
N ARG A 65 4.32 5.77 16.20
CA ARG A 65 5.38 5.52 17.17
C ARG A 65 5.17 6.31 18.46
N LYS A 66 5.61 5.77 19.58
CA LYS A 66 5.51 6.40 20.91
C LYS A 66 6.24 7.75 21.00
N GLU A 67 7.22 7.98 20.14
CA GLU A 67 7.98 9.22 20.06
C GLU A 67 7.16 10.38 19.43
N ILE A 68 6.05 10.07 18.77
CA ILE A 68 5.14 11.08 18.21
C ILE A 68 4.25 11.60 19.33
N PRO A 69 4.37 12.88 19.74
CA PRO A 69 3.54 13.43 20.80
C PRO A 69 2.06 13.29 20.49
N GLY A 70 1.30 12.66 21.35
CA GLY A 70 -0.14 12.41 21.21
C GLY A 70 -0.52 11.10 20.56
N SER A 71 0.44 10.31 20.08
CA SER A 71 0.15 8.99 19.50
C SER A 71 -0.48 8.02 20.50
N GLU A 72 -0.19 8.17 21.77
CA GLU A 72 -0.72 7.36 22.85
C GLU A 72 -2.23 7.51 23.09
N ASP A 73 -2.81 8.63 22.66
CA ASP A 73 -4.24 8.91 22.80
C ASP A 73 -5.05 8.56 21.53
N ILE A 74 -4.38 8.05 20.48
CA ILE A 74 -5.04 7.70 19.22
C ILE A 74 -5.75 6.35 19.35
N ASP A 75 -7.04 6.35 19.02
CA ASP A 75 -7.82 5.12 18.90
C ASP A 75 -7.47 4.38 17.60
N VAL A 76 -6.50 3.48 17.70
CA VAL A 76 -6.05 2.64 16.59
C VAL A 76 -7.15 1.68 16.13
N GLU A 77 -8.01 1.23 17.04
CA GLU A 77 -9.10 0.32 16.69
C GLU A 77 -10.09 0.98 15.75
N LEU A 78 -10.49 2.21 16.06
CA LEU A 78 -11.37 3.01 15.21
C LEU A 78 -10.77 3.18 13.80
N LEU A 79 -9.49 3.53 13.70
CA LEU A 79 -8.82 3.72 12.40
C LEU A 79 -8.75 2.42 11.60
N ALA A 80 -8.38 1.30 12.24
CA ALA A 80 -8.24 0.01 11.58
C ALA A 80 -9.58 -0.56 11.09
N GLN A 81 -10.67 -0.32 11.82
CA GLN A 81 -12.01 -0.75 11.43
C GLN A 81 -12.60 0.11 10.32
N ARG A 82 -12.41 1.43 10.42
CA ARG A 82 -13.02 2.40 9.49
C ARG A 82 -12.36 2.35 8.11
N TYR A 83 -11.03 2.23 8.03
CA TYR A 83 -10.28 2.36 6.79
C TYR A 83 -9.60 1.05 6.39
N GLN A 84 -9.92 0.58 5.18
CA GLN A 84 -9.32 -0.63 4.58
C GLN A 84 -8.07 -0.26 3.75
N PHE A 85 -7.08 0.32 4.40
CA PHE A 85 -5.88 0.83 3.76
C PHE A 85 -4.77 -0.22 3.63
N SER A 86 -3.95 -0.06 2.60
CA SER A 86 -2.64 -0.69 2.48
C SER A 86 -1.65 -0.07 3.47
N GLY A 87 -0.52 -0.74 3.70
CA GLY A 87 0.54 -0.19 4.55
C GLY A 87 1.07 1.15 4.05
N ALA A 88 1.16 1.34 2.73
CA ALA A 88 1.60 2.60 2.12
C ALA A 88 0.62 3.75 2.39
N GLN A 89 -0.68 3.49 2.29
CA GLN A 89 -1.71 4.48 2.58
C GLN A 89 -1.69 4.89 4.06
N ILE A 90 -1.58 3.91 4.97
CA ILE A 90 -1.46 4.18 6.42
C ILE A 90 -0.22 5.05 6.71
N ALA A 91 0.93 4.71 6.11
CA ALA A 91 2.16 5.48 6.26
C ALA A 91 1.98 6.93 5.79
N MET A 92 1.35 7.14 4.62
CA MET A 92 1.10 8.45 4.05
C MET A 92 0.16 9.30 4.92
N VAL A 93 -0.92 8.70 5.43
CA VAL A 93 -1.87 9.38 6.33
C VAL A 93 -1.16 9.85 7.59
N VAL A 94 -0.38 8.98 8.24
CA VAL A 94 0.36 9.33 9.45
C VAL A 94 1.39 10.43 9.17
N GLN A 95 2.14 10.31 8.07
CA GLN A 95 3.13 11.31 7.69
C GLN A 95 2.50 12.70 7.49
N ASN A 96 1.42 12.78 6.72
CA ASN A 96 0.73 14.05 6.44
C ASN A 96 0.14 14.66 7.70
N ALA A 97 -0.49 13.85 8.55
CA ALA A 97 -1.02 14.30 9.83
C ALA A 97 0.08 14.83 10.77
N CYS A 98 1.25 14.19 10.80
CA CYS A 98 2.40 14.65 11.55
C CYS A 98 2.95 15.98 11.01
N ILE A 99 3.04 16.14 9.70
CA ILE A 99 3.48 17.41 9.07
C ILE A 99 2.53 18.53 9.46
N GLU A 100 1.21 18.32 9.40
CA GLU A 100 0.23 19.32 9.83
C GLU A 100 0.37 19.65 11.32
N ALA A 101 0.54 18.65 12.18
CA ALA A 101 0.75 18.86 13.60
C ALA A 101 1.99 19.71 13.89
N ILE A 102 3.07 19.51 13.15
CA ILE A 102 4.33 20.28 13.30
C ILE A 102 4.18 21.71 12.78
N THR A 103 3.49 21.89 11.66
CA THR A 103 3.31 23.20 11.01
C THR A 103 2.19 24.05 11.63
N ARG A 104 1.34 23.46 12.47
CA ARG A 104 0.23 24.16 13.14
C ARG A 104 0.75 25.36 13.95
N ASN A 105 0.12 26.49 13.74
CA ASN A 105 0.39 27.69 14.55
C ASN A 105 -0.11 27.48 15.97
N GLY A 106 0.77 27.68 16.96
CA GLY A 106 0.43 27.52 18.37
C GLY A 106 1.46 26.71 19.15
N LYS A 107 1.23 26.53 20.44
CA LYS A 107 2.18 25.89 21.36
C LYS A 107 2.18 24.36 21.32
N SER A 108 1.10 23.72 20.86
CA SER A 108 0.96 22.27 20.89
C SER A 108 1.31 21.67 19.54
N LYS A 109 2.49 21.05 19.45
CA LYS A 109 2.95 20.24 18.31
C LYS A 109 2.57 18.76 18.51
N ARG A 110 1.32 18.52 18.87
CA ARG A 110 0.80 17.21 19.20
C ARG A 110 -0.11 16.68 18.08
N LEU A 111 -0.01 15.38 17.79
CA LEU A 111 -0.91 14.69 16.87
C LEU A 111 -2.26 14.43 17.56
N TYR A 112 -3.34 14.69 16.86
CA TYR A 112 -4.70 14.39 17.30
C TYR A 112 -5.38 13.42 16.35
N LEU A 113 -6.35 12.66 16.86
CA LEU A 113 -7.16 11.74 16.04
C LEU A 113 -7.80 12.47 14.83
N GLN A 114 -8.23 13.72 15.02
CA GLN A 114 -8.84 14.52 13.94
C GLN A 114 -7.88 14.80 12.79
N ASP A 115 -6.58 14.94 13.07
CA ASP A 115 -5.55 15.13 12.03
C ASP A 115 -5.48 13.87 11.15
N LEU A 116 -5.48 12.70 11.77
CA LEU A 116 -5.48 11.41 11.07
C LEU A 116 -6.76 11.18 10.27
N LEU A 117 -7.92 11.44 10.85
CA LEU A 117 -9.20 11.30 10.17
C LEU A 117 -9.29 12.18 8.93
N LYS A 118 -8.82 13.43 9.02
CA LYS A 118 -8.77 14.36 7.88
C LYS A 118 -8.01 13.77 6.69
N TYR A 119 -6.80 13.29 6.92
CA TYR A 119 -5.99 12.73 5.83
C TYR A 119 -6.44 11.33 5.39
N ALA A 120 -7.01 10.55 6.30
CA ALA A 120 -7.62 9.26 5.95
C ALA A 120 -8.86 9.43 5.07
N ASP A 121 -9.73 10.38 5.38
CA ASP A 121 -10.92 10.70 4.56
C ASP A 121 -10.51 11.23 3.16
N MET A 122 -9.39 11.92 3.06
CA MET A 122 -8.83 12.36 1.76
C MET A 122 -8.25 11.19 0.94
N GLU A 123 -7.66 10.20 1.60
CA GLU A 123 -7.05 9.02 0.97
C GLU A 123 -8.09 7.97 0.53
N GLU A 124 -9.24 7.89 1.19
CA GLU A 124 -10.27 6.88 0.95
C GLU A 124 -10.79 6.83 -0.50
N PRO A 125 -11.03 7.96 -1.22
CA PRO A 125 -11.50 7.95 -2.60
C PRO A 125 -10.53 7.27 -3.58
N TRP A 126 -9.25 7.21 -3.24
CA TRP A 126 -8.21 6.59 -4.05
C TRP A 126 -8.06 5.09 -3.77
N GLY A 127 -8.36 4.64 -2.54
CA GLY A 127 -8.27 3.24 -2.11
C GLY A 127 -9.45 2.37 -2.54
N ASN A 128 -10.64 2.95 -2.69
CA ASN A 128 -11.88 2.20 -2.96
C ASN A 128 -12.19 1.97 -4.45
N LYS A 129 -11.32 2.38 -5.39
CA LYS A 129 -11.57 2.17 -6.82
C LYS A 129 -11.49 0.71 -7.27
N GLU A 130 -10.81 -0.16 -6.52
CA GLU A 130 -10.69 -1.57 -6.87
C GLU A 130 -11.88 -2.44 -6.41
N SER A 131 -12.70 -1.99 -5.46
CA SER A 131 -13.82 -2.79 -4.93
C SER A 131 -15.17 -2.54 -5.61
N LYS A 132 -15.27 -1.56 -6.54
CA LYS A 132 -16.53 -1.21 -7.23
C LYS A 132 -16.64 -1.64 -8.68
N SER A 133 -15.70 -2.41 -9.22
CA SER A 133 -15.77 -2.90 -10.60
C SER A 133 -16.18 -4.36 -10.74
N ILE A 134 -16.90 -4.92 -9.76
CA ILE A 134 -17.53 -6.24 -9.93
C ILE A 134 -19.02 -6.08 -9.66
N GLY A 135 -19.71 -5.74 -10.71
CA GLY A 135 -21.15 -5.72 -10.74
C GLY A 135 -21.64 -5.45 -12.16
N PHE A 136 -21.51 -6.47 -12.99
CA PHE A 136 -22.49 -6.86 -14.05
C PHE A 136 -22.04 -8.18 -14.66
#